data_5db977190967919305fd6971a9a970e4
#
_entry.id   5db977190967919305fd6971a9a970e4
#
_cell.length_a   1.000
_cell.length_b   1.000
_cell.length_c   1.000
_cell.angle_alpha   90.00
_cell.angle_beta   90.00
_cell.angle_gamma   90.00
#
_symmetry.space_group_name_H-M   'P 1'
#
loop_
_entity.id
_entity.type
_entity.pdbx_description
1 polymer ?
#
loop_
_entity_poly.entity_id
_entity_poly.type
_entity_poly.pdbx_seq_one_letter_code
_entity_poly.pdbx_strand_id
1 'polypeptide(L)'
;AAWACADPGIQYDDTINDWHTNPETGRINASNPCSEYMSLDNSSCNLASLNLMKFLKADGSFDSKTFARAAEMIITAMDISICFADFPTEAIGVTTRAYRQLGIGYANLGALLMASGLPYDSDGGRALAGAITSLMSGITYKRSAELAGIVGPYEGFARNAAPHTRVMRKHASASISAKSVTTLDRDVWTEANKAWDANTKIGEKNGWRNAQISVLAPTGTIGLMMDCDTTGIEPDFSLVKFKKLVGGGSMQIVNQTVPAALRKLGYVEETIEAIVEFIATHGHVIDAPGLKLEHYDVFDCALGARSIAPMGHVRMMAACQPFLSGAISKTVNLPEEATVADVEEVYYEGWKLGLKALAVYRDNCKVGQPLSDGKAKSKDAGSAVAPAAAVRKRLPKSRPAMTTSFSVGGAEGYMTSGAYADGALGEVFLKLGKQGSTLAGVMDAFSIAVSIGLQYGVPLETFVEKFTNLRFEPSGMTDDPDIRIAQSMMDYIFRRLALDYLPFATRSSIGLYSAAERARALETGEYTEAAPVEADEFERISEPVAVVAPVAVPKPADTKISSAPAPSQGYGSSTELMEAMSGIQTDAPLCMTCGVKMRMSGACYVCEGCGNTSGCS
;
A
#
# COMPACT_ATOMS: atom_id res chain seq x y z
N ALA A 1 12.93 13.05 -9.52
CA ALA A 1 12.53 11.77 -8.94
C ALA A 1 11.16 11.33 -9.49
N ALA A 2 10.08 12.08 -9.28
CA ALA A 2 8.73 11.70 -9.69
C ALA A 2 8.60 11.32 -11.18
N TRP A 3 9.27 12.02 -12.08
CA TRP A 3 9.32 11.65 -13.50
C TRP A 3 9.99 10.28 -13.73
N ALA A 4 11.05 9.98 -12.99
CA ALA A 4 11.85 8.77 -13.18
C ALA A 4 11.19 7.50 -12.59
N CYS A 5 10.51 7.63 -11.43
CA CYS A 5 10.02 6.47 -10.68
C CYS A 5 8.64 6.66 -10.03
N ALA A 6 7.89 7.71 -10.40
CA ALA A 6 6.59 8.06 -9.82
C ALA A 6 6.60 8.36 -8.31
N ASP A 7 7.76 8.59 -7.71
CA ASP A 7 7.92 8.93 -6.30
C ASP A 7 8.91 10.09 -6.13
N PRO A 8 8.68 10.98 -5.15
CA PRO A 8 7.52 11.08 -4.24
C PRO A 8 6.31 11.79 -4.88
N GLY A 9 5.12 11.62 -4.29
CA GLY A 9 3.99 12.54 -4.49
C GLY A 9 4.23 13.89 -3.79
N ILE A 10 3.39 14.88 -4.10
CA ILE A 10 3.45 16.22 -3.48
C ILE A 10 2.23 16.45 -2.61
N GLN A 11 2.43 17.13 -1.47
CA GLN A 11 1.39 17.63 -0.57
C GLN A 11 1.53 19.16 -0.45
N TYR A 12 0.42 19.87 -0.58
CA TYR A 12 0.36 21.32 -0.54
C TYR A 12 -0.03 21.80 0.85
N ASP A 13 0.97 22.04 1.67
CA ASP A 13 0.86 22.31 3.10
C ASP A 13 -0.02 23.52 3.43
N ASP A 14 0.07 24.60 2.66
CA ASP A 14 -0.76 25.78 2.78
C ASP A 14 -2.25 25.47 2.56
N THR A 15 -2.57 24.77 1.48
CA THR A 15 -3.95 24.34 1.17
C THR A 15 -4.48 23.39 2.24
N ILE A 16 -3.69 22.41 2.67
CA ILE A 16 -4.10 21.44 3.70
C ILE A 16 -4.49 22.17 4.98
N ASN A 17 -3.64 23.08 5.45
CA ASN A 17 -3.84 23.78 6.72
C ASN A 17 -4.86 24.92 6.64
N ASP A 18 -5.13 25.51 5.46
CA ASP A 18 -6.24 26.45 5.26
C ASP A 18 -7.63 25.79 5.39
N TRP A 19 -7.74 24.48 5.11
CA TRP A 19 -8.95 23.70 5.30
C TRP A 19 -8.96 22.91 6.61
N HIS A 20 -8.00 23.16 7.51
CA HIS A 20 -7.92 22.46 8.78
C HIS A 20 -8.96 22.95 9.79
N THR A 21 -9.69 22.02 10.39
CA THR A 21 -10.75 22.30 11.38
C THR A 21 -10.23 22.46 12.80
N ASN A 22 -9.00 22.01 13.10
CA ASN A 22 -8.46 21.94 14.46
C ASN A 22 -7.09 22.64 14.64
N PRO A 23 -6.83 23.81 14.04
CA PRO A 23 -5.50 24.45 14.09
C PRO A 23 -5.07 24.86 15.50
N GLU A 24 -6.03 25.13 16.43
CA GLU A 24 -5.72 25.44 17.82
C GLU A 24 -5.28 24.21 18.63
N THR A 25 -5.39 23.01 18.07
CA THR A 25 -4.87 21.77 18.68
C THR A 25 -3.48 21.44 18.18
N GLY A 26 -3.25 21.58 16.89
CA GLY A 26 -2.00 21.28 16.24
C GLY A 26 -2.12 21.42 14.73
N ARG A 27 -0.98 21.47 14.06
CA ARG A 27 -0.87 21.53 12.61
C ARG A 27 -1.05 20.14 12.01
N ILE A 28 -1.53 20.05 10.78
CA ILE A 28 -1.44 18.84 9.97
C ILE A 28 -0.04 18.83 9.35
N ASN A 29 0.79 17.84 9.70
CA ASN A 29 2.18 17.73 9.26
C ASN A 29 2.38 16.69 8.17
N ALA A 30 1.49 15.69 8.07
CA ALA A 30 1.61 14.58 7.14
C ALA A 30 0.26 13.95 6.80
N SER A 31 0.26 12.97 5.90
CA SER A 31 -0.88 12.16 5.53
C SER A 31 -0.60 10.67 5.72
N ASN A 32 -1.62 9.84 5.47
CA ASN A 32 -1.44 8.41 5.20
C ASN A 32 -0.68 8.21 3.86
N PRO A 33 -0.17 6.99 3.56
CA PRO A 33 0.59 6.72 2.34
C PRO A 33 -0.13 7.08 1.03
N CYS A 34 -1.46 6.90 0.97
CA CYS A 34 -2.26 7.21 -0.22
C CYS A 34 -2.70 8.67 -0.32
N SER A 35 -2.32 9.51 0.65
CA SER A 35 -2.51 10.96 0.69
C SER A 35 -3.95 11.47 0.73
N GLU A 36 -4.94 10.64 1.05
CA GLU A 36 -6.32 11.11 1.22
C GLU A 36 -6.63 11.56 2.66
N TYR A 37 -5.94 11.01 3.66
CA TYR A 37 -6.21 11.31 5.06
C TYR A 37 -5.21 12.31 5.63
N MET A 38 -5.61 13.58 5.65
CA MET A 38 -4.86 14.72 6.18
C MET A 38 -5.44 15.09 7.54
N SER A 39 -4.77 14.72 8.64
CA SER A 39 -5.29 14.91 9.98
C SER A 39 -4.20 15.18 11.01
N LEU A 40 -4.59 15.38 12.28
CA LEU A 40 -3.67 15.55 13.40
C LEU A 40 -2.73 14.35 13.54
N ASP A 41 -1.51 14.59 14.01
CA ASP A 41 -0.56 13.54 14.37
C ASP A 41 -1.16 12.59 15.40
N ASN A 42 -0.71 11.34 15.41
CA ASN A 42 -1.24 10.29 16.29
C ASN A 42 -2.76 10.11 16.18
N SER A 43 -3.31 10.15 14.98
CA SER A 43 -4.71 9.81 14.72
C SER A 43 -4.81 8.58 13.83
N SER A 44 -5.91 7.86 13.92
CA SER A 44 -6.20 6.72 13.05
C SER A 44 -7.25 7.09 12.01
N CYS A 45 -7.18 6.42 10.85
CA CYS A 45 -8.12 6.58 9.76
C CYS A 45 -9.17 5.47 9.81
N ASN A 46 -10.41 5.81 10.15
CA ASN A 46 -11.56 4.93 10.01
C ASN A 46 -12.25 5.23 8.68
N LEU A 47 -12.24 4.28 7.74
CA LEU A 47 -12.68 4.46 6.35
C LEU A 47 -13.97 3.71 6.04
N ALA A 48 -14.80 4.32 5.20
CA ALA A 48 -15.90 3.65 4.50
C ALA A 48 -16.08 4.25 3.11
N SER A 49 -16.54 3.45 2.15
CA SER A 49 -16.82 3.91 0.78
C SER A 49 -18.15 3.37 0.28
N LEU A 50 -18.92 4.23 -0.40
CA LEU A 50 -20.20 3.91 -1.02
C LEU A 50 -20.02 3.59 -2.51
N ASN A 51 -20.53 2.47 -3.00
CA ASN A 51 -20.50 2.14 -4.42
C ASN A 51 -21.55 2.97 -5.17
N LEU A 52 -21.11 3.97 -5.95
CA LEU A 52 -21.98 4.94 -6.62
C LEU A 52 -22.95 4.31 -7.63
N MET A 53 -22.56 3.22 -8.30
CA MET A 53 -23.43 2.53 -9.27
C MET A 53 -24.71 1.97 -8.64
N LYS A 54 -24.73 1.73 -7.32
CA LYS A 54 -25.94 1.25 -6.61
C LYS A 54 -27.00 2.35 -6.42
N PHE A 55 -26.66 3.60 -6.75
CA PHE A 55 -27.55 4.75 -6.69
C PHE A 55 -27.94 5.29 -8.08
N LEU A 56 -27.50 4.64 -9.16
CA LEU A 56 -27.98 4.94 -10.51
C LEU A 56 -29.33 4.24 -10.73
N LYS A 57 -30.39 5.02 -10.95
CA LYS A 57 -31.72 4.50 -11.21
C LYS A 57 -31.89 4.05 -12.66
N ALA A 58 -32.92 3.25 -12.92
CA ALA A 58 -33.22 2.73 -14.26
C ALA A 58 -33.52 3.85 -15.28
N ASP A 59 -34.04 5.01 -14.83
CA ASP A 59 -34.25 6.18 -15.68
C ASP A 59 -32.95 6.96 -15.99
N GLY A 60 -31.82 6.53 -15.43
CA GLY A 60 -30.51 7.13 -15.57
C GLY A 60 -30.28 8.35 -14.67
N SER A 61 -31.19 8.65 -13.73
CA SER A 61 -30.95 9.68 -12.71
C SER A 61 -30.22 9.13 -11.50
N PHE A 62 -29.50 9.99 -10.77
CA PHE A 62 -28.84 9.62 -9.52
C PHE A 62 -29.82 9.71 -8.35
N ASP A 63 -29.94 8.64 -7.54
CA ASP A 63 -30.80 8.62 -6.35
C ASP A 63 -30.15 9.33 -5.17
N SER A 64 -30.16 10.64 -5.21
CA SER A 64 -29.58 11.50 -4.17
C SER A 64 -30.20 11.28 -2.77
N LYS A 65 -31.48 10.89 -2.69
CA LYS A 65 -32.16 10.65 -1.41
C LYS A 65 -31.69 9.36 -0.73
N THR A 66 -31.65 8.25 -1.49
CA THR A 66 -31.14 6.98 -0.97
C THR A 66 -29.65 7.08 -0.65
N PHE A 67 -28.87 7.77 -1.49
CA PHE A 67 -27.45 8.04 -1.23
C PHE A 67 -27.23 8.83 0.07
N ALA A 68 -27.99 9.93 0.26
CA ALA A 68 -27.94 10.73 1.48
C ALA A 68 -28.26 9.88 2.73
N ARG A 69 -29.32 9.06 2.65
CA ARG A 69 -29.70 8.17 3.77
C ARG A 69 -28.61 7.13 4.09
N ALA A 70 -28.02 6.52 3.06
CA ALA A 70 -26.92 5.58 3.25
C ALA A 70 -25.71 6.27 3.91
N ALA A 71 -25.34 7.48 3.45
CA ALA A 71 -24.26 8.25 4.05
C ALA A 71 -24.50 8.60 5.52
N GLU A 72 -25.73 9.00 5.89
CA GLU A 72 -26.13 9.24 7.30
C GLU A 72 -25.99 8.00 8.18
N MET A 73 -26.39 6.83 7.66
CA MET A 73 -26.28 5.57 8.39
C MET A 73 -24.83 5.17 8.60
N ILE A 74 -24.03 5.22 7.54
CA ILE A 74 -22.61 4.81 7.56
C ILE A 74 -21.80 5.72 8.48
N ILE A 75 -21.95 7.05 8.40
CA ILE A 75 -21.21 7.96 9.29
C ILE A 75 -21.57 7.74 10.77
N THR A 76 -22.82 7.41 11.05
CA THR A 76 -23.25 7.05 12.40
C THR A 76 -22.57 5.77 12.89
N ALA A 77 -22.50 4.73 12.05
CA ALA A 77 -21.82 3.48 12.36
C ALA A 77 -20.31 3.69 12.56
N MET A 78 -19.68 4.51 11.72
CA MET A 78 -18.26 4.86 11.85
C MET A 78 -17.96 5.61 13.15
N ASP A 79 -18.82 6.54 13.56
CA ASP A 79 -18.68 7.24 14.84
C ASP A 79 -18.81 6.28 16.04
N ILE A 80 -19.79 5.38 16.00
CA ILE A 80 -19.98 4.36 17.03
C ILE A 80 -18.74 3.45 17.15
N SER A 81 -18.14 3.03 16.03
CA SER A 81 -17.00 2.11 16.04
C SER A 81 -15.77 2.66 16.76
N ILE A 82 -15.56 3.99 16.80
CA ILE A 82 -14.48 4.62 17.56
C ILE A 82 -14.58 4.32 19.07
N CYS A 83 -15.81 4.09 19.59
CA CYS A 83 -16.03 3.89 21.02
C CYS A 83 -15.41 2.58 21.55
N PHE A 84 -15.28 1.56 20.71
CA PHE A 84 -14.79 0.24 21.07
C PHE A 84 -13.60 -0.24 20.23
N ALA A 85 -13.07 0.62 19.34
CA ALA A 85 -11.91 0.29 18.54
C ALA A 85 -10.63 0.23 19.38
N ASP A 86 -9.77 -0.74 19.07
CA ASP A 86 -8.41 -0.83 19.57
C ASP A 86 -7.44 -0.10 18.63
N PHE A 87 -6.38 0.45 19.21
CA PHE A 87 -5.39 1.23 18.48
C PHE A 87 -3.97 0.73 18.76
N PRO A 88 -3.06 0.81 17.79
CA PRO A 88 -1.70 0.27 17.92
C PRO A 88 -0.88 0.90 19.06
N THR A 89 -1.17 2.16 19.39
CA THR A 89 -0.52 2.86 20.52
C THR A 89 -1.54 3.67 21.30
N GLU A 90 -1.26 3.92 22.59
CA GLU A 90 -2.10 4.74 23.45
C GLU A 90 -2.29 6.16 22.90
N ALA A 91 -1.23 6.78 22.38
CA ALA A 91 -1.28 8.13 21.82
C ALA A 91 -2.28 8.22 20.65
N ILE A 92 -2.30 7.21 19.76
CA ILE A 92 -3.27 7.14 18.66
C ILE A 92 -4.70 6.98 19.21
N GLY A 93 -4.88 6.13 20.21
CA GLY A 93 -6.18 5.94 20.86
C GLY A 93 -6.73 7.22 21.48
N VAL A 94 -5.91 7.95 22.23
CA VAL A 94 -6.27 9.22 22.88
C VAL A 94 -6.70 10.25 21.85
N THR A 95 -5.87 10.53 20.83
CA THR A 95 -6.19 11.53 19.81
C THR A 95 -7.42 11.13 19.00
N THR A 96 -7.52 9.87 18.60
CA THR A 96 -8.67 9.40 17.79
C THR A 96 -9.98 9.49 18.55
N ARG A 97 -10.03 9.12 19.83
CA ARG A 97 -11.24 9.24 20.65
C ARG A 97 -11.61 10.69 20.94
N ALA A 98 -10.60 11.56 21.15
CA ALA A 98 -10.81 12.98 21.45
C ALA A 98 -11.34 13.78 20.24
N TYR A 99 -10.83 13.51 19.02
CA TYR A 99 -11.17 14.29 17.82
C TYR A 99 -12.12 13.57 16.86
N ARG A 100 -12.27 12.26 16.97
CA ARG A 100 -13.22 11.44 16.21
C ARG A 100 -13.18 11.69 14.71
N GLN A 101 -11.97 11.77 14.16
CA GLN A 101 -11.73 12.00 12.73
C GLN A 101 -12.07 10.74 11.93
N LEU A 102 -12.79 10.91 10.84
CA LEU A 102 -13.33 9.84 9.98
C LEU A 102 -12.98 10.10 8.53
N GLY A 103 -13.15 9.08 7.68
CA GLY A 103 -12.92 9.13 6.25
C GLY A 103 -13.99 8.40 5.45
N ILE A 104 -15.22 8.97 5.35
CA ILE A 104 -16.22 8.45 4.41
C ILE A 104 -15.94 8.96 3.00
N GLY A 105 -16.05 8.07 2.02
CA GLY A 105 -15.88 8.35 0.60
C GLY A 105 -16.83 7.54 -0.26
N TYR A 106 -16.47 7.43 -1.53
CA TYR A 106 -17.18 6.60 -2.49
C TYR A 106 -16.22 5.91 -3.46
N ALA A 107 -16.73 4.92 -4.18
CA ALA A 107 -16.05 4.21 -5.25
C ALA A 107 -16.93 4.15 -6.50
N ASN A 108 -16.34 3.75 -7.61
CA ASN A 108 -17.06 3.51 -8.86
C ASN A 108 -17.54 4.78 -9.58
N LEU A 109 -16.82 5.91 -9.40
CA LEU A 109 -17.16 7.15 -10.08
C LEU A 109 -17.01 7.03 -11.61
N GLY A 110 -15.88 6.47 -12.06
CA GLY A 110 -15.63 6.30 -13.51
C GLY A 110 -16.74 5.50 -14.20
N ALA A 111 -17.17 4.40 -13.57
CA ALA A 111 -18.29 3.59 -14.08
C ALA A 111 -19.61 4.35 -14.08
N LEU A 112 -19.92 5.12 -13.01
CA LEU A 112 -21.13 5.93 -12.96
C LEU A 112 -21.19 6.96 -14.09
N LEU A 113 -20.08 7.67 -14.34
CA LEU A 113 -20.00 8.66 -15.40
C LEU A 113 -20.18 8.02 -16.78
N MET A 114 -19.47 6.92 -17.05
CA MET A 114 -19.60 6.15 -18.29
C MET A 114 -21.05 5.65 -18.49
N ALA A 115 -21.66 5.01 -17.50
CA ALA A 115 -23.06 4.55 -17.54
C ALA A 115 -24.07 5.68 -17.75
N SER A 116 -23.73 6.90 -17.32
CA SER A 116 -24.53 8.10 -17.50
C SER A 116 -24.30 8.75 -18.89
N GLY A 117 -23.40 8.22 -19.72
CA GLY A 117 -23.03 8.78 -21.02
C GLY A 117 -22.19 10.06 -20.90
N LEU A 118 -21.51 10.27 -19.78
CA LEU A 118 -20.67 11.45 -19.53
C LEU A 118 -19.19 11.09 -19.64
N PRO A 119 -18.41 11.78 -20.49
CA PRO A 119 -16.95 11.64 -20.47
C PRO A 119 -16.38 12.02 -19.10
N TYR A 120 -15.38 11.27 -18.65
CA TYR A 120 -14.69 11.57 -17.38
C TYR A 120 -14.06 12.97 -17.40
N ASP A 121 -13.37 13.33 -18.50
CA ASP A 121 -12.81 14.67 -18.72
C ASP A 121 -13.81 15.58 -19.43
N SER A 122 -14.95 15.84 -18.81
CA SER A 122 -15.94 16.79 -19.29
C SER A 122 -16.48 17.67 -18.17
N ASP A 123 -17.02 18.83 -18.52
CA ASP A 123 -17.66 19.71 -17.55
C ASP A 123 -18.87 19.05 -16.88
N GLY A 124 -19.64 18.25 -17.63
CA GLY A 124 -20.76 17.47 -17.09
C GLY A 124 -20.30 16.38 -16.12
N GLY A 125 -19.26 15.65 -16.46
CA GLY A 125 -18.65 14.63 -15.58
C GLY A 125 -18.14 15.25 -14.28
N ARG A 126 -17.40 16.33 -14.36
CA ARG A 126 -16.90 17.09 -13.20
C ARG A 126 -18.01 17.67 -12.35
N ALA A 127 -19.07 18.22 -12.97
CA ALA A 127 -20.19 18.78 -12.24
C ALA A 127 -20.95 17.73 -11.45
N LEU A 128 -21.19 16.55 -12.03
CA LEU A 128 -21.85 15.44 -11.34
C LEU A 128 -20.98 14.90 -10.19
N ALA A 129 -19.68 14.71 -10.41
CA ALA A 129 -18.73 14.27 -9.38
C ALA A 129 -18.67 15.25 -8.21
N GLY A 130 -18.54 16.56 -8.48
CA GLY A 130 -18.57 17.62 -7.48
C GLY A 130 -19.87 17.67 -6.69
N ALA A 131 -21.03 17.52 -7.37
CA ALA A 131 -22.34 17.51 -6.75
C ALA A 131 -22.49 16.33 -5.77
N ILE A 132 -22.12 15.13 -6.18
CA ILE A 132 -22.15 13.92 -5.32
C ILE A 132 -21.22 14.07 -4.12
N THR A 133 -19.99 14.58 -4.33
CA THR A 133 -19.02 14.84 -3.26
C THR A 133 -19.56 15.87 -2.26
N SER A 134 -20.15 16.96 -2.76
CA SER A 134 -20.76 17.99 -1.93
C SER A 134 -21.94 17.46 -1.12
N LEU A 135 -22.83 16.68 -1.74
CA LEU A 135 -23.96 16.04 -1.06
C LEU A 135 -23.48 15.10 0.04
N MET A 136 -22.51 14.22 -0.25
CA MET A 136 -21.94 13.29 0.73
C MET A 136 -21.43 14.04 1.95
N SER A 137 -20.55 15.01 1.75
CA SER A 137 -19.95 15.74 2.87
C SER A 137 -20.95 16.63 3.61
N GLY A 138 -21.85 17.30 2.91
CA GLY A 138 -22.88 18.12 3.52
C GLY A 138 -23.82 17.33 4.42
N ILE A 139 -24.29 16.17 3.96
CA ILE A 139 -25.20 15.31 4.72
C ILE A 139 -24.51 14.64 5.91
N THR A 140 -23.25 14.23 5.75
CA THR A 140 -22.51 13.58 6.84
C THR A 140 -22.08 14.56 7.92
N TYR A 141 -21.72 15.80 7.57
CA TYR A 141 -21.47 16.85 8.55
C TYR A 141 -22.76 17.31 9.25
N LYS A 142 -23.89 17.41 8.52
CA LYS A 142 -25.21 17.63 9.14
C LYS A 142 -25.50 16.55 10.18
N ARG A 143 -25.28 15.27 9.83
CA ARG A 143 -25.45 14.15 10.76
C ARG A 143 -24.51 14.23 11.96
N SER A 144 -23.26 14.62 11.77
CA SER A 144 -22.29 14.85 12.85
C SER A 144 -22.77 15.96 13.81
N ALA A 145 -23.35 17.03 13.29
CA ALA A 145 -23.93 18.11 14.10
C ALA A 145 -25.19 17.67 14.87
N GLU A 146 -26.03 16.80 14.30
CA GLU A 146 -27.17 16.17 14.98
C GLU A 146 -26.69 15.28 16.12
N LEU A 147 -25.66 14.43 15.88
CA LEU A 147 -25.05 13.58 16.90
C LEU A 147 -24.44 14.41 18.03
N ALA A 148 -23.77 15.54 17.69
CA ALA A 148 -23.25 16.44 18.71
C ALA A 148 -24.34 17.00 19.64
N GLY A 149 -25.53 17.23 19.15
CA GLY A 149 -26.70 17.64 19.96
C GLY A 149 -27.20 16.55 20.92
N ILE A 150 -26.86 15.28 20.68
CA ILE A 150 -27.30 14.14 21.50
C ILE A 150 -26.22 13.69 22.49
N VAL A 151 -24.99 13.52 21.99
CA VAL A 151 -23.87 12.91 22.76
C VAL A 151 -22.69 13.85 22.95
N GLY A 152 -22.82 15.13 22.61
CA GLY A 152 -21.80 16.15 22.72
C GLY A 152 -20.87 16.22 21.48
N PRO A 153 -20.27 17.39 21.24
CA PRO A 153 -19.25 17.56 20.19
C PRO A 153 -17.98 16.79 20.54
N TYR A 154 -17.02 16.72 19.58
CA TYR A 154 -15.71 16.17 19.89
C TYR A 154 -14.97 17.00 20.96
N GLU A 155 -14.10 16.35 21.74
CA GLU A 155 -13.52 16.95 22.97
C GLU A 155 -12.78 18.28 22.72
N GLY A 156 -12.00 18.35 21.65
CA GLY A 156 -11.26 19.57 21.27
C GLY A 156 -12.11 20.66 20.61
N PHE A 157 -13.44 20.52 20.50
CA PHE A 157 -14.29 21.46 19.74
C PHE A 157 -14.28 22.86 20.34
N ALA A 158 -14.40 23.01 21.63
CA ALA A 158 -14.54 24.34 22.26
C ALA A 158 -13.41 25.30 21.89
N ARG A 159 -12.16 24.83 21.88
CA ARG A 159 -11.01 25.64 21.45
C ARG A 159 -10.92 25.84 19.94
N ASN A 160 -11.48 24.94 19.14
CA ASN A 160 -11.48 24.98 17.69
C ASN A 160 -12.82 25.44 17.06
N ALA A 161 -13.78 25.92 17.86
CA ALA A 161 -15.11 26.25 17.38
C ALA A 161 -15.10 27.28 16.24
N ALA A 162 -14.30 28.34 16.37
CA ALA A 162 -14.22 29.37 15.35
C ALA A 162 -13.57 28.86 14.04
N PRO A 163 -12.39 28.23 14.02
CA PRO A 163 -11.82 27.69 12.80
C PRO A 163 -12.67 26.57 12.20
N HIS A 164 -13.26 25.68 12.99
CA HIS A 164 -14.16 24.64 12.47
C HIS A 164 -15.37 25.24 11.75
N THR A 165 -16.07 26.19 12.38
CA THR A 165 -17.18 26.90 11.78
C THR A 165 -16.79 27.63 10.50
N ARG A 166 -15.60 28.28 10.47
CA ARG A 166 -15.04 28.89 9.27
C ARG A 166 -14.94 27.89 8.11
N VAL A 167 -14.40 26.73 8.36
CA VAL A 167 -14.24 25.67 7.35
C VAL A 167 -15.60 25.15 6.87
N MET A 168 -16.56 24.94 7.76
CA MET A 168 -17.93 24.53 7.37
C MET A 168 -18.61 25.56 6.47
N ARG A 169 -18.51 26.84 6.79
CA ARG A 169 -19.01 27.93 5.94
C ARG A 169 -18.29 28.01 4.60
N LYS A 170 -16.99 27.72 4.57
CA LYS A 170 -16.19 27.65 3.35
C LYS A 170 -16.67 26.54 2.42
N HIS A 171 -16.91 25.33 2.93
CA HIS A 171 -17.53 24.23 2.18
C HIS A 171 -18.91 24.59 1.64
N ALA A 172 -19.77 25.16 2.50
CA ALA A 172 -21.12 25.61 2.10
C ALA A 172 -21.08 26.66 0.99
N SER A 173 -20.19 27.64 1.10
CA SER A 173 -19.98 28.68 0.08
C SER A 173 -19.53 28.09 -1.26
N ALA A 174 -18.62 27.13 -1.24
CA ALA A 174 -18.18 26.42 -2.44
C ALA A 174 -19.35 25.68 -3.12
N SER A 175 -20.21 25.01 -2.33
CA SER A 175 -21.39 24.31 -2.84
C SER A 175 -22.42 25.25 -3.49
N ILE A 176 -22.72 26.39 -2.84
CA ILE A 176 -23.65 27.39 -3.37
C ILE A 176 -23.13 28.06 -4.64
N SER A 177 -21.80 28.24 -4.73
CA SER A 177 -21.15 28.88 -5.87
C SER A 177 -20.98 27.95 -7.08
N ALA A 178 -21.14 26.65 -6.89
CA ALA A 178 -21.03 25.68 -7.96
C ALA A 178 -22.17 25.80 -8.96
N LYS A 179 -21.86 25.64 -10.25
CA LYS A 179 -22.84 25.74 -11.33
C LYS A 179 -23.23 24.36 -11.82
N SER A 180 -24.51 24.10 -11.94
CA SER A 180 -25.03 22.92 -12.63
C SER A 180 -24.76 23.06 -14.14
N VAL A 181 -24.35 21.95 -14.74
CA VAL A 181 -24.00 21.84 -16.17
C VAL A 181 -25.02 20.99 -16.93
N THR A 182 -25.52 19.93 -16.27
CA THR A 182 -26.46 18.98 -16.86
C THR A 182 -27.73 18.86 -16.04
N THR A 183 -28.71 18.15 -16.56
CA THR A 183 -29.93 17.83 -15.78
C THR A 183 -29.61 16.81 -14.67
N LEU A 184 -28.56 15.96 -14.84
CA LEU A 184 -28.22 14.91 -13.89
C LEU A 184 -27.62 15.47 -12.59
N ASP A 185 -26.82 16.52 -12.66
CA ASP A 185 -26.17 17.11 -11.49
C ASP A 185 -27.08 18.14 -10.77
N ARG A 186 -28.07 18.70 -11.45
CA ARG A 186 -28.96 19.78 -10.92
C ARG A 186 -29.66 19.37 -9.62
N ASP A 187 -30.30 18.21 -9.63
CA ASP A 187 -31.05 17.73 -8.46
C ASP A 187 -30.11 17.38 -7.30
N VAL A 188 -28.92 16.84 -7.63
CA VAL A 188 -27.89 16.52 -6.64
C VAL A 188 -27.35 17.78 -5.97
N TRP A 189 -27.05 18.85 -6.74
CA TRP A 189 -26.67 20.16 -6.20
C TRP A 189 -27.76 20.76 -5.31
N THR A 190 -29.01 20.61 -5.70
CA THR A 190 -30.12 21.10 -4.89
C THR A 190 -30.18 20.45 -3.52
N GLU A 191 -30.02 19.13 -3.46
CA GLU A 191 -29.97 18.39 -2.19
C GLU A 191 -28.66 18.68 -1.40
N ALA A 192 -27.52 18.84 -2.07
CA ALA A 192 -26.28 19.23 -1.44
C ALA A 192 -26.38 20.59 -0.74
N ASN A 193 -26.91 21.59 -1.42
CA ASN A 193 -27.08 22.93 -0.86
C ASN A 193 -28.04 22.95 0.36
N LYS A 194 -29.12 22.16 0.32
CA LYS A 194 -30.00 21.96 1.49
C LYS A 194 -29.25 21.32 2.66
N ALA A 195 -28.40 20.32 2.38
CA ALA A 195 -27.63 19.64 3.39
C ALA A 195 -26.63 20.58 4.06
N TRP A 196 -25.93 21.41 3.29
CA TRP A 196 -24.95 22.38 3.82
C TRP A 196 -25.63 23.52 4.63
N ASP A 197 -26.80 24.02 4.17
CA ASP A 197 -27.57 25.00 4.93
C ASP A 197 -28.02 24.42 6.29
N ALA A 198 -28.56 23.20 6.29
CA ALA A 198 -28.95 22.51 7.51
C ALA A 198 -27.71 22.21 8.42
N ASN A 199 -26.59 21.75 7.83
CA ASN A 199 -25.35 21.52 8.57
C ASN A 199 -24.90 22.78 9.30
N THR A 200 -24.84 23.93 8.61
CA THR A 200 -24.37 25.18 9.21
C THR A 200 -25.27 25.59 10.38
N LYS A 201 -26.60 25.57 10.18
CA LYS A 201 -27.57 25.94 11.21
C LYS A 201 -27.51 25.05 12.46
N ILE A 202 -27.44 23.74 12.26
CA ILE A 202 -27.41 22.77 13.36
C ILE A 202 -26.05 22.81 14.05
N GLY A 203 -24.96 22.86 13.27
CA GLY A 203 -23.59 22.82 13.77
C GLY A 203 -23.20 24.08 14.56
N GLU A 204 -23.67 25.26 14.16
CA GLU A 204 -23.47 26.50 14.94
C GLU A 204 -24.15 26.44 16.32
N LYS A 205 -25.24 25.67 16.45
CA LYS A 205 -25.93 25.47 17.71
C LYS A 205 -25.31 24.39 18.57
N ASN A 206 -24.97 23.24 17.99
CA ASN A 206 -24.61 22.01 18.71
C ASN A 206 -23.09 21.73 18.72
N GLY A 207 -22.31 22.36 17.83
CA GLY A 207 -20.99 21.89 17.44
C GLY A 207 -21.09 20.69 16.49
N TRP A 208 -19.95 20.01 16.29
CA TRP A 208 -19.85 18.78 15.48
C TRP A 208 -19.27 17.64 16.30
N ARG A 209 -19.76 16.43 16.10
CA ARG A 209 -19.29 15.20 16.77
C ARG A 209 -17.92 14.75 16.26
N ASN A 210 -17.59 15.06 15.00
CA ASN A 210 -16.39 14.62 14.30
C ASN A 210 -15.61 15.83 13.79
N ALA A 211 -14.34 15.89 14.07
CA ALA A 211 -13.46 16.97 13.63
C ALA A 211 -13.19 16.93 12.11
N GLN A 212 -13.20 15.74 11.52
CA GLN A 212 -13.03 15.49 10.09
C GLN A 212 -13.92 14.30 9.69
N ILE A 213 -14.44 14.27 8.45
CA ILE A 213 -15.43 13.26 8.06
C ILE A 213 -15.13 12.61 6.72
N SER A 214 -14.78 13.37 5.66
CA SER A 214 -14.80 12.89 4.29
C SER A 214 -13.43 12.90 3.63
N VAL A 215 -13.17 11.84 2.88
CA VAL A 215 -11.98 11.63 2.04
C VAL A 215 -12.38 10.89 0.77
N LEU A 216 -11.52 10.83 -0.24
CA LEU A 216 -11.65 9.85 -1.32
C LEU A 216 -10.48 8.88 -1.26
N ALA A 217 -10.76 7.72 -0.65
CA ALA A 217 -9.79 6.64 -0.51
C ALA A 217 -9.61 5.87 -1.82
N PRO A 218 -8.49 5.14 -2.01
CA PRO A 218 -8.24 4.35 -3.22
C PRO A 218 -9.30 3.28 -3.49
N THR A 219 -9.87 2.67 -2.44
CA THR A 219 -10.85 1.57 -2.50
C THR A 219 -10.43 0.41 -3.40
N GLY A 220 -9.15 0.02 -3.39
CA GLY A 220 -8.62 -1.04 -4.24
C GLY A 220 -9.29 -2.39 -3.96
N THR A 221 -8.87 -3.07 -2.90
CA THR A 221 -9.38 -4.40 -2.52
C THR A 221 -10.87 -4.38 -2.17
N ILE A 222 -11.34 -3.38 -1.39
CA ILE A 222 -12.76 -3.30 -1.03
C ILE A 222 -13.65 -2.94 -2.24
N GLY A 223 -13.11 -2.23 -3.24
CA GLY A 223 -13.80 -1.98 -4.50
C GLY A 223 -14.09 -3.28 -5.26
N LEU A 224 -13.11 -4.19 -5.32
CA LEU A 224 -13.30 -5.52 -5.91
C LEU A 224 -14.36 -6.33 -5.14
N MET A 225 -14.36 -6.28 -3.81
CA MET A 225 -15.36 -6.95 -2.97
C MET A 225 -16.77 -6.37 -3.21
N MET A 226 -16.87 -5.06 -3.45
CA MET A 226 -18.14 -4.36 -3.72
C MET A 226 -18.62 -4.49 -5.16
N ASP A 227 -17.92 -5.26 -6.00
CA ASP A 227 -18.23 -5.41 -7.43
C ASP A 227 -18.17 -4.07 -8.19
N CYS A 228 -17.11 -3.29 -7.92
CA CYS A 228 -16.86 -2.02 -8.59
C CYS A 228 -16.03 -2.24 -9.87
N ASP A 229 -16.43 -1.63 -10.96
CA ASP A 229 -15.63 -1.58 -12.19
C ASP A 229 -14.43 -0.63 -12.07
N THR A 230 -14.60 0.49 -11.35
CA THR A 230 -13.57 1.48 -11.09
C THR A 230 -13.38 1.74 -9.59
N THR A 231 -12.15 2.08 -9.18
CA THR A 231 -11.79 2.28 -7.78
C THR A 231 -11.82 3.76 -7.41
N GLY A 232 -12.38 4.10 -6.24
CA GLY A 232 -12.42 5.47 -5.75
C GLY A 232 -12.98 6.46 -6.77
N ILE A 233 -12.24 7.53 -6.98
CA ILE A 233 -12.51 8.58 -7.98
C ILE A 233 -11.88 8.28 -9.35
N GLU A 234 -11.18 7.15 -9.50
CA GLU A 234 -10.45 6.83 -10.72
C GLU A 234 -11.40 6.63 -11.91
N PRO A 235 -10.99 7.01 -13.14
CA PRO A 235 -11.64 6.52 -14.36
C PRO A 235 -11.35 5.03 -14.54
N ASP A 236 -11.94 4.41 -15.54
CA ASP A 236 -11.51 3.05 -15.87
C ASP A 236 -10.04 3.04 -16.30
N PHE A 237 -9.33 2.02 -15.84
CA PHE A 237 -7.93 1.83 -16.21
C PHE A 237 -7.80 1.43 -17.68
N SER A 238 -8.66 0.49 -18.13
CA SER A 238 -8.76 -0.04 -19.47
C SER A 238 -10.13 -0.69 -19.67
N LEU A 239 -10.73 -0.59 -20.85
CA LEU A 239 -12.01 -1.23 -21.17
C LEU A 239 -11.96 -2.76 -21.11
N VAL A 240 -10.77 -3.33 -21.21
CA VAL A 240 -10.52 -4.76 -21.12
C VAL A 240 -9.50 -5.04 -20.04
N LYS A 241 -9.87 -5.89 -19.08
CA LYS A 241 -9.01 -6.29 -17.96
C LYS A 241 -8.63 -7.75 -18.09
N PHE A 242 -7.37 -8.06 -17.81
CA PHE A 242 -6.86 -9.43 -17.78
C PHE A 242 -6.72 -9.91 -16.34
N LYS A 243 -7.44 -10.99 -16.00
CA LYS A 243 -7.33 -11.65 -14.71
C LYS A 243 -6.50 -12.92 -14.86
N LYS A 244 -5.36 -13.00 -14.19
CA LYS A 244 -4.61 -14.25 -14.08
C LYS A 244 -5.38 -15.25 -13.22
N LEU A 245 -5.60 -16.44 -13.73
CA LEU A 245 -6.29 -17.52 -13.03
C LEU A 245 -5.30 -18.33 -12.18
N VAL A 246 -5.76 -18.78 -11.01
CA VAL A 246 -5.03 -19.73 -10.17
C VAL A 246 -4.92 -21.06 -10.95
N GLY A 247 -3.69 -21.51 -11.21
CA GLY A 247 -3.45 -22.70 -12.04
C GLY A 247 -2.96 -22.42 -13.46
N GLY A 248 -2.80 -21.14 -13.83
CA GLY A 248 -2.30 -20.70 -15.13
C GLY A 248 -3.42 -20.33 -16.10
N GLY A 249 -3.09 -19.45 -17.06
CA GLY A 249 -4.06 -18.86 -17.96
C GLY A 249 -4.48 -17.45 -17.55
N SER A 250 -5.10 -16.71 -18.47
CA SER A 250 -5.70 -15.41 -18.21
C SER A 250 -7.12 -15.39 -18.75
N MET A 251 -8.02 -14.77 -18.01
CA MET A 251 -9.38 -14.49 -18.45
C MET A 251 -9.49 -13.00 -18.79
N GLN A 252 -10.03 -12.71 -19.95
CA GLN A 252 -10.31 -11.38 -20.42
C GLN A 252 -11.73 -10.97 -20.00
N ILE A 253 -11.86 -9.79 -19.38
CA ILE A 253 -13.13 -9.25 -18.92
C ILE A 253 -13.30 -7.88 -19.54
N VAL A 254 -14.33 -7.71 -20.36
CA VAL A 254 -14.77 -6.38 -20.84
C VAL A 254 -15.52 -5.69 -19.72
N ASN A 255 -15.32 -4.38 -19.57
CA ASN A 255 -16.02 -3.58 -18.58
C ASN A 255 -17.53 -3.72 -18.73
N GLN A 256 -18.21 -4.15 -17.66
CA GLN A 256 -19.65 -4.43 -17.64
C GLN A 256 -20.52 -3.15 -17.79
N THR A 257 -19.92 -1.98 -17.60
CA THR A 257 -20.59 -0.69 -17.75
C THR A 257 -20.77 -0.27 -19.21
N VAL A 258 -19.94 -0.77 -20.13
CA VAL A 258 -19.99 -0.39 -21.57
C VAL A 258 -21.36 -0.60 -22.20
N PRO A 259 -22.04 -1.76 -22.07
CA PRO A 259 -23.39 -1.92 -22.63
C PRO A 259 -24.41 -0.93 -22.08
N ALA A 260 -24.34 -0.61 -20.78
CA ALA A 260 -25.24 0.38 -20.17
C ALA A 260 -25.01 1.79 -20.72
N ALA A 261 -23.74 2.18 -20.90
CA ALA A 261 -23.36 3.44 -21.52
C ALA A 261 -23.89 3.56 -22.96
N LEU A 262 -23.73 2.53 -23.77
CA LEU A 262 -24.20 2.50 -25.15
C LEU A 262 -25.74 2.59 -25.24
N ARG A 263 -26.47 1.90 -24.37
CA ARG A 263 -27.94 2.07 -24.27
C ARG A 263 -28.32 3.49 -23.91
N LYS A 264 -27.63 4.10 -22.97
CA LYS A 264 -27.87 5.51 -22.56
C LYS A 264 -27.62 6.48 -23.70
N LEU A 265 -26.64 6.18 -24.57
CA LEU A 265 -26.32 6.97 -25.77
C LEU A 265 -27.27 6.70 -26.95
N GLY A 266 -28.22 5.74 -26.82
CA GLY A 266 -29.28 5.48 -27.78
C GLY A 266 -28.93 4.46 -28.86
N TYR A 267 -27.94 3.58 -28.63
CA TYR A 267 -27.62 2.48 -29.54
C TYR A 267 -28.59 1.30 -29.37
N VAL A 268 -28.87 0.60 -30.47
CA VAL A 268 -29.66 -0.64 -30.46
C VAL A 268 -28.81 -1.84 -30.08
N GLU A 269 -29.44 -2.92 -29.57
CA GLU A 269 -28.70 -4.06 -28.98
C GLU A 269 -27.72 -4.72 -29.98
N GLU A 270 -28.09 -4.85 -31.27
CA GLU A 270 -27.20 -5.43 -32.27
C GLU A 270 -25.90 -4.60 -32.46
N THR A 271 -26.01 -3.28 -32.41
CA THR A 271 -24.85 -2.38 -32.47
C THR A 271 -24.03 -2.46 -31.18
N ILE A 272 -24.69 -2.59 -30.03
CA ILE A 272 -24.02 -2.74 -28.72
C ILE A 272 -23.20 -4.02 -28.68
N GLU A 273 -23.77 -5.15 -29.13
CA GLU A 273 -23.06 -6.43 -29.20
C GLU A 273 -21.83 -6.34 -30.11
N ALA A 274 -21.96 -5.73 -31.29
CA ALA A 274 -20.84 -5.55 -32.24
C ALA A 274 -19.73 -4.66 -31.64
N ILE A 275 -20.09 -3.59 -30.93
CA ILE A 275 -19.11 -2.71 -30.28
C ILE A 275 -18.41 -3.45 -29.13
N VAL A 276 -19.14 -4.20 -28.31
CA VAL A 276 -18.57 -4.98 -27.18
C VAL A 276 -17.62 -6.05 -27.67
N GLU A 277 -17.95 -6.77 -28.73
CA GLU A 277 -17.08 -7.76 -29.37
C GLU A 277 -15.82 -7.12 -29.95
N PHE A 278 -15.98 -5.96 -30.59
CA PHE A 278 -14.85 -5.17 -31.08
C PHE A 278 -13.91 -4.75 -29.95
N ILE A 279 -14.45 -4.24 -28.84
CA ILE A 279 -13.67 -3.85 -27.65
C ILE A 279 -12.97 -5.08 -27.06
N ALA A 280 -13.63 -6.23 -26.98
CA ALA A 280 -13.02 -7.46 -26.49
C ALA A 280 -11.79 -7.86 -27.31
N THR A 281 -11.82 -7.63 -28.61
CA THR A 281 -10.73 -7.99 -29.52
C THR A 281 -9.61 -6.95 -29.57
N HIS A 282 -9.97 -5.65 -29.59
CA HIS A 282 -9.03 -4.56 -29.85
C HIS A 282 -8.61 -3.79 -28.59
N GLY A 283 -9.38 -3.87 -27.50
CA GLY A 283 -9.13 -3.18 -26.22
C GLY A 283 -9.48 -1.68 -26.21
N HIS A 284 -10.07 -1.16 -27.29
CA HIS A 284 -10.44 0.26 -27.45
C HIS A 284 -11.67 0.42 -28.34
N VAL A 285 -12.20 1.66 -28.41
CA VAL A 285 -13.39 2.00 -29.21
C VAL A 285 -13.08 2.63 -30.58
N ILE A 286 -11.81 2.88 -30.92
CA ILE A 286 -11.43 3.52 -32.17
C ILE A 286 -11.86 2.61 -33.34
N ASP A 287 -12.65 3.15 -34.24
CA ASP A 287 -13.22 2.45 -35.41
C ASP A 287 -14.18 1.29 -35.04
N ALA A 288 -14.74 1.29 -33.82
CA ALA A 288 -15.75 0.32 -33.45
C ALA A 288 -17.01 0.47 -34.32
N PRO A 289 -17.56 -0.66 -34.84
CA PRO A 289 -18.62 -0.65 -35.84
C PRO A 289 -19.88 0.06 -35.32
N GLY A 290 -20.30 1.12 -36.00
CA GLY A 290 -21.51 1.87 -35.70
C GLY A 290 -21.39 2.87 -34.55
N LEU A 291 -20.25 2.93 -33.84
CA LEU A 291 -20.03 3.93 -32.78
C LEU A 291 -19.69 5.30 -33.42
N LYS A 292 -20.43 6.34 -32.99
CA LYS A 292 -20.21 7.70 -33.45
C LYS A 292 -18.97 8.31 -32.78
N LEU A 293 -18.20 9.10 -33.54
CA LEU A 293 -17.00 9.80 -33.03
C LEU A 293 -17.29 10.68 -31.82
N GLU A 294 -18.46 11.36 -31.79
CA GLU A 294 -18.88 12.23 -30.69
C GLU A 294 -19.07 11.51 -29.36
N HIS A 295 -19.15 10.18 -29.35
CA HIS A 295 -19.31 9.35 -28.16
C HIS A 295 -18.01 8.66 -27.68
N TYR A 296 -16.91 8.81 -28.43
CA TYR A 296 -15.64 8.15 -28.10
C TYR A 296 -15.12 8.55 -26.72
N ASP A 297 -15.22 9.84 -26.37
CA ASP A 297 -14.71 10.39 -25.12
C ASP A 297 -15.37 9.79 -23.88
N VAL A 298 -16.58 9.24 -23.99
CA VAL A 298 -17.27 8.53 -22.89
C VAL A 298 -16.50 7.27 -22.46
N PHE A 299 -15.74 6.68 -23.38
CA PHE A 299 -14.99 5.43 -23.20
C PHE A 299 -13.48 5.65 -23.02
N ASP A 300 -13.03 6.89 -22.80
CA ASP A 300 -11.64 7.20 -22.53
C ASP A 300 -11.23 6.64 -21.16
N CYS A 301 -10.07 6.02 -21.09
CA CYS A 301 -9.53 5.35 -19.93
C CYS A 301 -8.31 6.09 -19.35
N ALA A 302 -7.80 5.64 -18.20
CA ALA A 302 -6.58 6.19 -17.63
C ALA A 302 -5.35 5.92 -18.52
N LEU A 303 -5.32 4.77 -19.20
CA LEU A 303 -4.25 4.35 -20.09
C LEU A 303 -4.81 3.71 -21.37
N GLY A 304 -3.97 3.50 -22.39
CA GLY A 304 -4.32 2.82 -23.62
C GLY A 304 -4.39 3.74 -24.84
N ALA A 305 -5.04 3.26 -25.91
CA ALA A 305 -5.08 3.96 -27.20
C ALA A 305 -5.84 5.30 -27.15
N ARG A 306 -6.79 5.41 -26.22
CA ARG A 306 -7.51 6.64 -25.89
C ARG A 306 -7.37 6.89 -24.40
N SER A 307 -6.38 7.70 -24.02
CA SER A 307 -6.11 8.05 -22.64
C SER A 307 -6.61 9.46 -22.31
N ILE A 308 -7.14 9.60 -21.09
CA ILE A 308 -7.52 10.90 -20.52
C ILE A 308 -6.25 11.74 -20.36
N ALA A 309 -6.30 13.00 -20.80
CA ALA A 309 -5.20 13.93 -20.62
C ALA A 309 -4.84 14.14 -19.13
N PRO A 310 -3.56 14.33 -18.77
CA PRO A 310 -3.15 14.53 -17.36
C PRO A 310 -3.96 15.61 -16.65
N MET A 311 -4.22 16.73 -17.29
CA MET A 311 -5.06 17.80 -16.75
C MET A 311 -6.54 17.43 -16.56
N GLY A 312 -7.04 16.42 -17.28
CA GLY A 312 -8.39 15.86 -17.04
C GLY A 312 -8.50 15.22 -15.66
N HIS A 313 -7.47 14.49 -15.25
CA HIS A 313 -7.37 13.92 -13.91
C HIS A 313 -7.29 15.01 -12.84
N VAL A 314 -6.44 16.02 -13.04
CA VAL A 314 -6.27 17.16 -12.09
C VAL A 314 -7.57 17.96 -11.93
N ARG A 315 -8.25 18.29 -13.04
CA ARG A 315 -9.53 19.03 -13.00
C ARG A 315 -10.65 18.25 -12.33
N MET A 316 -10.70 16.93 -12.49
CA MET A 316 -11.66 16.09 -11.77
C MET A 316 -11.42 16.13 -10.26
N MET A 317 -10.16 16.02 -9.83
CA MET A 317 -9.82 16.18 -8.41
C MET A 317 -10.22 17.57 -7.89
N ALA A 318 -9.91 18.62 -8.66
CA ALA A 318 -10.22 20.00 -8.29
C ALA A 318 -11.72 20.27 -8.17
N ALA A 319 -12.54 19.61 -8.96
CA ALA A 319 -14.00 19.69 -8.86
C ALA A 319 -14.55 19.07 -7.57
N CYS A 320 -13.86 18.11 -6.97
CA CYS A 320 -14.29 17.41 -5.75
C CYS A 320 -13.64 17.96 -4.48
N GLN A 321 -12.40 18.43 -4.55
CA GLN A 321 -11.59 18.82 -3.39
C GLN A 321 -12.23 19.85 -2.47
N PRO A 322 -12.93 20.92 -2.95
CA PRO A 322 -13.55 21.91 -2.08
C PRO A 322 -14.64 21.38 -1.14
N PHE A 323 -15.09 20.16 -1.34
CA PHE A 323 -16.16 19.52 -0.54
C PHE A 323 -15.63 18.46 0.42
N LEU A 324 -14.33 18.15 0.41
CA LEU A 324 -13.72 17.13 1.25
C LEU A 324 -12.95 17.75 2.41
N SER A 325 -13.20 17.24 3.62
CA SER A 325 -12.42 17.64 4.80
C SER A 325 -10.98 17.13 4.75
N GLY A 326 -10.78 15.89 4.33
CA GLY A 326 -9.48 15.36 3.96
C GLY A 326 -9.10 15.67 2.51
N ALA A 327 -8.47 14.72 1.84
CA ALA A 327 -7.99 14.87 0.47
C ALA A 327 -8.44 13.69 -0.42
N ILE A 328 -7.75 13.52 -1.53
CA ILE A 328 -8.12 12.58 -2.59
C ILE A 328 -6.91 11.71 -2.91
N SER A 329 -7.08 10.39 -2.79
CA SER A 329 -6.13 9.44 -3.36
C SER A 329 -6.47 9.22 -4.82
N LYS A 330 -5.63 9.75 -5.69
CA LYS A 330 -5.76 9.61 -7.14
C LYS A 330 -4.41 9.73 -7.82
N THR A 331 -4.21 8.88 -8.81
CA THR A 331 -3.06 8.94 -9.71
C THR A 331 -3.35 9.81 -10.92
N VAL A 332 -2.47 10.74 -11.22
CA VAL A 332 -2.44 11.43 -12.52
C VAL A 332 -1.56 10.61 -13.45
N ASN A 333 -2.19 9.95 -14.41
CA ASN A 333 -1.49 9.15 -15.40
C ASN A 333 -0.90 10.05 -16.49
N LEU A 334 0.37 9.81 -16.82
CA LEU A 334 1.09 10.48 -17.90
C LEU A 334 1.58 9.42 -18.90
N PRO A 335 1.61 9.72 -20.21
CA PRO A 335 2.16 8.84 -21.20
C PRO A 335 3.67 8.67 -21.04
N GLU A 336 4.25 7.62 -21.65
CA GLU A 336 5.68 7.31 -21.54
C GLU A 336 6.58 8.44 -22.02
N GLU A 337 6.17 9.16 -23.06
CA GLU A 337 6.86 10.29 -23.67
C GLU A 337 6.76 11.60 -22.87
N ALA A 338 5.98 11.65 -21.79
CA ALA A 338 5.86 12.85 -20.96
C ALA A 338 7.22 13.29 -20.41
N THR A 339 7.46 14.60 -20.44
CA THR A 339 8.70 15.23 -20.02
C THR A 339 8.69 15.59 -18.53
N VAL A 340 9.84 16.02 -18.00
CA VAL A 340 9.93 16.58 -16.65
C VAL A 340 9.09 17.86 -16.53
N ALA A 341 9.03 18.67 -17.60
CA ALA A 341 8.22 19.89 -17.63
C ALA A 341 6.72 19.60 -17.52
N ASP A 342 6.23 18.52 -18.13
CA ASP A 342 4.82 18.10 -18.01
C ASP A 342 4.48 17.72 -16.56
N VAL A 343 5.39 17.05 -15.86
CA VAL A 343 5.22 16.74 -14.42
C VAL A 343 5.21 18.02 -13.57
N GLU A 344 6.09 18.98 -13.87
CA GLU A 344 6.14 20.28 -13.20
C GLU A 344 4.83 21.05 -13.40
N GLU A 345 4.31 21.11 -14.63
CA GLU A 345 3.05 21.76 -14.96
C GLU A 345 1.88 21.13 -14.18
N VAL A 346 1.79 19.81 -14.15
CA VAL A 346 0.75 19.06 -13.42
C VAL A 346 0.79 19.41 -11.93
N TYR A 347 1.96 19.45 -11.31
CA TYR A 347 2.08 19.81 -9.90
C TYR A 347 1.73 21.26 -9.65
N TYR A 348 2.19 22.19 -10.49
CA TYR A 348 1.93 23.62 -10.32
C TYR A 348 0.45 23.96 -10.51
N GLU A 349 -0.19 23.42 -11.55
CA GLU A 349 -1.62 23.60 -11.79
C GLU A 349 -2.48 22.93 -10.69
N GLY A 350 -2.05 21.77 -10.16
CA GLY A 350 -2.69 21.14 -9.01
C GLY A 350 -2.73 22.07 -7.79
N TRP A 351 -1.64 22.75 -7.49
CA TRP A 351 -1.58 23.76 -6.43
C TRP A 351 -2.52 24.93 -6.68
N LYS A 352 -2.46 25.52 -7.89
CA LYS A 352 -3.34 26.65 -8.27
C LYS A 352 -4.82 26.32 -8.17
N LEU A 353 -5.19 25.09 -8.50
CA LEU A 353 -6.55 24.59 -8.43
C LEU A 353 -6.99 24.19 -7.01
N GLY A 354 -6.13 24.37 -6.01
CA GLY A 354 -6.43 24.14 -4.60
C GLY A 354 -6.50 22.69 -4.18
N LEU A 355 -5.75 21.81 -4.84
CA LEU A 355 -5.58 20.43 -4.39
C LEU A 355 -4.76 20.38 -3.09
N LYS A 356 -4.98 19.36 -2.27
CA LYS A 356 -4.22 19.12 -1.04
C LYS A 356 -3.05 18.19 -1.27
N ALA A 357 -3.18 17.25 -2.21
CA ALA A 357 -2.12 16.34 -2.58
C ALA A 357 -2.25 15.91 -4.04
N LEU A 358 -1.16 15.46 -4.64
CA LEU A 358 -1.13 14.94 -5.99
C LEU A 358 0.00 13.92 -6.16
N ALA A 359 -0.30 12.80 -6.81
CA ALA A 359 0.67 11.80 -7.22
C ALA A 359 0.59 11.59 -8.73
N VAL A 360 1.74 11.39 -9.36
CA VAL A 360 1.84 11.14 -10.80
C VAL A 360 2.31 9.71 -11.06
N TYR A 361 1.92 9.16 -12.18
CA TYR A 361 2.45 7.90 -12.69
C TYR A 361 2.69 8.04 -14.19
N ARG A 362 3.97 8.07 -14.60
CA ARG A 362 4.35 8.02 -16.01
C ARG A 362 4.45 6.56 -16.44
N ASP A 363 3.85 6.23 -17.59
CA ASP A 363 3.87 4.87 -18.11
C ASP A 363 5.32 4.35 -18.23
N ASN A 364 5.53 3.07 -17.90
CA ASN A 364 6.83 2.39 -17.91
C ASN A 364 7.93 2.98 -16.99
N CYS A 365 7.62 3.83 -16.01
CA CYS A 365 8.62 4.38 -15.09
C CYS A 365 9.00 3.44 -13.94
N LYS A 366 8.24 2.36 -13.69
CA LYS A 366 8.53 1.36 -12.66
C LYS A 366 8.84 -0.01 -13.29
N VAL A 367 9.78 -0.74 -12.71
CA VAL A 367 10.20 -2.08 -13.17
C VAL A 367 9.06 -3.11 -13.10
N GLY A 368 8.14 -2.97 -12.16
CA GLY A 368 6.94 -3.81 -12.03
C GLY A 368 5.68 -2.97 -12.09
N GLN A 369 4.85 -3.15 -13.10
CA GLN A 369 3.53 -2.54 -13.17
C GLN A 369 2.51 -3.46 -12.48
N PRO A 370 1.81 -3.01 -11.43
CA PRO A 370 0.79 -3.83 -10.74
C PRO A 370 -0.45 -4.07 -11.60
N LEU A 371 -0.73 -3.18 -12.57
CA LEU A 371 -1.80 -3.31 -13.55
C LEU A 371 -1.23 -3.08 -14.95
N SER A 372 -1.54 -3.95 -15.91
CA SER A 372 -1.15 -3.81 -17.32
C SER A 372 -2.37 -4.04 -18.20
N ASP A 373 -2.37 -3.41 -19.38
CA ASP A 373 -3.36 -3.64 -20.46
C ASP A 373 -3.14 -4.97 -21.20
N GLY A 374 -2.24 -5.82 -20.71
CA GLY A 374 -1.90 -7.11 -21.32
C GLY A 374 -1.02 -7.01 -22.57
N LYS A 375 -0.73 -5.81 -23.05
CA LYS A 375 0.22 -5.58 -24.14
C LYS A 375 1.61 -5.34 -23.56
N ALA A 376 2.36 -6.41 -23.27
CA ALA A 376 3.80 -6.29 -23.14
C ALA A 376 4.35 -5.80 -24.49
N LYS A 377 4.70 -4.51 -24.59
CA LYS A 377 5.48 -4.01 -25.74
C LYS A 377 6.81 -4.76 -25.72
N SER A 378 6.99 -5.69 -26.65
CA SER A 378 8.29 -6.24 -26.96
C SER A 378 9.18 -5.09 -27.39
N LYS A 379 10.12 -4.68 -26.55
CA LYS A 379 11.24 -3.86 -26.98
C LYS A 379 12.06 -4.73 -27.95
N ASP A 380 12.18 -4.25 -29.19
CA ASP A 380 13.03 -4.76 -30.25
C ASP A 380 12.80 -6.22 -30.67
N ALA A 381 11.93 -6.39 -31.67
CA ALA A 381 11.91 -7.58 -32.51
C ALA A 381 13.06 -7.57 -33.51
N GLY A 382 14.29 -7.75 -32.99
CA GLY A 382 15.34 -8.40 -33.77
C GLY A 382 15.25 -9.87 -33.43
N SER A 383 14.65 -10.69 -34.29
CA SER A 383 14.62 -12.16 -34.23
C SER A 383 14.46 -12.77 -32.85
N ALA A 384 13.33 -12.61 -32.21
CA ALA A 384 13.02 -13.36 -30.99
C ALA A 384 12.51 -14.75 -31.38
N VAL A 385 13.36 -15.72 -31.30
CA VAL A 385 13.01 -17.10 -31.02
C VAL A 385 12.10 -17.07 -29.78
N ALA A 386 10.91 -17.70 -29.83
CA ALA A 386 10.03 -17.86 -28.70
C ALA A 386 10.86 -18.27 -27.47
N PRO A 387 10.65 -17.65 -26.27
CA PRO A 387 11.44 -18.02 -25.10
C PRO A 387 11.27 -19.53 -24.88
N ALA A 388 12.35 -20.28 -25.10
CA ALA A 388 12.40 -21.68 -24.78
C ALA A 388 11.99 -21.80 -23.30
N ALA A 389 11.06 -22.70 -22.99
CA ALA A 389 10.68 -22.98 -21.60
C ALA A 389 11.96 -23.11 -20.77
N ALA A 390 12.07 -22.34 -19.68
CA ALA A 390 13.28 -22.30 -18.87
C ALA A 390 13.69 -23.73 -18.52
N VAL A 391 14.81 -24.21 -19.08
CA VAL A 391 15.27 -25.57 -18.90
C VAL A 391 16.22 -25.58 -17.71
N ARG A 392 15.94 -26.44 -16.74
CA ARG A 392 16.78 -26.60 -15.56
C ARG A 392 18.18 -27.10 -15.92
N LYS A 393 19.19 -26.26 -15.75
CA LYS A 393 20.60 -26.63 -15.88
C LYS A 393 21.05 -27.32 -14.59
N ARG A 394 21.00 -28.67 -14.54
CA ARG A 394 21.44 -29.40 -13.34
C ARG A 394 22.95 -29.37 -13.23
N LEU A 395 23.47 -29.31 -12.00
CA LEU A 395 24.89 -29.44 -11.75
C LEU A 395 25.40 -30.88 -12.06
N PRO A 396 26.68 -31.03 -12.44
CA PRO A 396 27.31 -32.35 -12.56
C PRO A 396 27.30 -33.12 -11.23
N LYS A 397 27.34 -34.45 -11.29
CA LYS A 397 27.41 -35.28 -10.07
C LYS A 397 28.63 -34.97 -9.20
N SER A 398 29.80 -34.71 -9.83
CA SER A 398 30.98 -34.21 -9.17
C SER A 398 31.23 -32.77 -9.58
N ARG A 399 31.37 -31.86 -8.63
CA ARG A 399 31.46 -30.41 -8.84
C ARG A 399 32.24 -29.73 -7.73
N PRO A 400 32.91 -28.59 -8.00
CA PRO A 400 33.50 -27.77 -6.97
C PRO A 400 32.46 -27.28 -5.98
N ALA A 401 32.75 -27.36 -4.70
CA ALA A 401 31.92 -26.82 -3.65
C ALA A 401 32.76 -26.25 -2.53
N MET A 402 32.36 -25.13 -1.97
CA MET A 402 33.00 -24.48 -0.84
C MET A 402 32.08 -24.56 0.38
N THR A 403 32.62 -24.94 1.52
CA THR A 403 31.89 -24.95 2.78
C THR A 403 32.48 -23.90 3.71
N THR A 404 31.63 -22.95 4.13
CA THR A 404 31.97 -21.88 5.06
C THR A 404 31.22 -22.11 6.37
N SER A 405 31.94 -22.16 7.49
CA SER A 405 31.34 -22.05 8.83
C SER A 405 31.13 -20.59 9.16
N PHE A 406 30.10 -20.29 9.90
CA PHE A 406 29.81 -18.91 10.31
C PHE A 406 29.07 -18.86 11.65
N SER A 407 29.21 -17.73 12.33
CA SER A 407 28.42 -17.39 13.53
C SER A 407 27.80 -16.01 13.38
N VAL A 408 26.50 -15.89 13.72
CA VAL A 408 25.75 -14.63 13.72
C VAL A 408 25.02 -14.50 15.04
N GLY A 409 25.38 -13.49 15.85
CA GLY A 409 24.73 -13.26 17.15
C GLY A 409 24.83 -14.48 18.10
N GLY A 410 25.88 -15.30 17.96
CA GLY A 410 26.09 -16.52 18.76
C GLY A 410 25.39 -17.77 18.21
N ALA A 411 24.66 -17.68 17.11
CA ALA A 411 24.12 -18.86 16.41
C ALA A 411 25.09 -19.32 15.33
N GLU A 412 25.47 -20.58 15.38
CA GLU A 412 26.46 -21.19 14.46
C GLU A 412 25.77 -21.93 13.31
N GLY A 413 26.42 -21.93 12.14
CA GLY A 413 25.94 -22.61 10.96
C GLY A 413 27.02 -22.93 9.95
N TYR A 414 26.64 -23.74 8.96
CA TYR A 414 27.47 -24.06 7.80
C TYR A 414 26.71 -23.78 6.53
N MET A 415 27.36 -23.13 5.58
CA MET A 415 26.89 -22.90 4.23
C MET A 415 27.80 -23.65 3.26
N THR A 416 27.23 -24.54 2.44
CA THR A 416 27.92 -25.16 1.33
C THR A 416 27.38 -24.63 0.02
N SER A 417 28.20 -23.97 -0.77
CA SER A 417 27.90 -23.43 -2.10
C SER A 417 28.55 -24.27 -3.19
N GLY A 418 27.75 -24.75 -4.14
CA GLY A 418 28.24 -25.55 -5.27
C GLY A 418 28.16 -24.75 -6.56
N ALA A 419 29.27 -24.75 -7.33
CA ALA A 419 29.41 -24.00 -8.56
C ALA A 419 29.45 -24.89 -9.80
N TYR A 420 29.07 -24.32 -10.94
CA TYR A 420 29.31 -24.88 -12.27
C TYR A 420 30.79 -24.74 -12.63
N ALA A 421 31.21 -25.41 -13.70
CA ALA A 421 32.59 -25.34 -14.20
C ALA A 421 33.02 -23.94 -14.66
N ASP A 422 32.06 -23.06 -14.95
CA ASP A 422 32.28 -21.65 -15.30
C ASP A 422 32.36 -20.73 -14.07
N GLY A 423 32.32 -21.29 -12.85
CA GLY A 423 32.36 -20.55 -11.59
C GLY A 423 31.01 -19.99 -11.12
N ALA A 424 29.94 -20.09 -11.92
CA ALA A 424 28.64 -19.59 -11.52
C ALA A 424 28.01 -20.45 -10.41
N LEU A 425 27.40 -19.81 -9.41
CA LEU A 425 26.69 -20.49 -8.31
C LEU A 425 25.50 -21.27 -8.84
N GLY A 426 25.35 -22.54 -8.48
CA GLY A 426 24.24 -23.39 -8.94
C GLY A 426 23.45 -24.04 -7.81
N GLU A 427 23.98 -24.09 -6.59
CA GLU A 427 23.31 -24.65 -5.43
C GLU A 427 23.86 -24.09 -4.11
N VAL A 428 23.02 -24.09 -3.09
CA VAL A 428 23.38 -23.72 -1.73
C VAL A 428 22.77 -24.74 -0.77
N PHE A 429 23.52 -25.19 0.22
CA PHE A 429 23.04 -25.98 1.34
C PHE A 429 23.35 -25.25 2.65
N LEU A 430 22.35 -25.14 3.51
CA LEU A 430 22.44 -24.44 4.79
C LEU A 430 22.17 -25.42 5.93
N LYS A 431 23.07 -25.48 6.87
CA LYS A 431 22.95 -26.32 8.07
C LYS A 431 22.97 -25.43 9.29
N LEU A 432 21.82 -25.27 9.93
CA LEU A 432 21.63 -24.44 11.11
C LEU A 432 20.95 -25.24 12.21
N GLY A 433 21.46 -25.11 13.44
CA GLY A 433 20.85 -25.73 14.62
C GLY A 433 20.97 -27.25 14.68
N LYS A 434 20.26 -27.85 15.66
CA LYS A 434 20.25 -29.30 15.86
C LYS A 434 19.44 -29.99 14.76
N GLN A 435 19.98 -31.11 14.26
CA GLN A 435 19.30 -31.97 13.29
C GLN A 435 17.89 -32.35 13.79
N GLY A 436 16.86 -32.27 12.91
CA GLY A 436 15.47 -32.58 13.25
C GLY A 436 14.66 -31.43 13.86
N SER A 437 15.25 -30.24 14.04
CA SER A 437 14.47 -29.05 14.45
C SER A 437 13.66 -28.47 13.29
N THR A 438 12.57 -27.77 13.60
CA THR A 438 11.74 -27.05 12.60
C THR A 438 12.60 -26.07 11.79
N LEU A 439 13.53 -25.38 12.45
CA LEU A 439 14.45 -24.44 11.80
C LEU A 439 15.33 -25.16 10.76
N ALA A 440 15.91 -26.30 11.11
CA ALA A 440 16.71 -27.07 10.17
C ALA A 440 15.89 -27.50 8.94
N GLY A 441 14.66 -27.95 9.13
CA GLY A 441 13.75 -28.32 8.03
C GLY A 441 13.39 -27.14 7.12
N VAL A 442 13.11 -25.98 7.69
CA VAL A 442 12.82 -24.75 6.92
C VAL A 442 14.06 -24.31 6.13
N MET A 443 15.24 -24.36 6.72
CA MET A 443 16.48 -24.00 6.05
C MET A 443 16.85 -24.96 4.93
N ASP A 444 16.60 -26.27 5.10
CA ASP A 444 16.76 -27.24 4.02
C ASP A 444 15.79 -26.98 2.86
N ALA A 445 14.50 -26.70 3.14
CA ALA A 445 13.52 -26.35 2.13
C ALA A 445 13.87 -25.04 1.40
N PHE A 446 14.32 -24.02 2.13
CA PHE A 446 14.79 -22.75 1.58
C PHE A 446 16.00 -22.94 0.66
N SER A 447 16.98 -23.72 1.08
CA SER A 447 18.17 -24.07 0.30
C SER A 447 17.79 -24.75 -1.02
N ILE A 448 16.83 -25.68 -0.98
CA ILE A 448 16.30 -26.35 -2.17
C ILE A 448 15.65 -25.34 -3.11
N ALA A 449 14.82 -24.42 -2.60
CA ALA A 449 14.13 -23.42 -3.41
C ALA A 449 15.12 -22.47 -4.11
N VAL A 450 16.12 -21.94 -3.39
CA VAL A 450 17.19 -21.09 -3.94
C VAL A 450 17.98 -21.85 -5.00
N SER A 451 18.42 -23.07 -4.70
CA SER A 451 19.19 -23.91 -5.63
C SER A 451 18.40 -24.21 -6.92
N ILE A 452 17.11 -24.50 -6.81
CA ILE A 452 16.25 -24.70 -7.98
C ILE A 452 16.14 -23.40 -8.79
N GLY A 453 15.93 -22.25 -8.15
CA GLY A 453 15.87 -20.95 -8.81
C GLY A 453 17.16 -20.65 -9.60
N LEU A 454 18.33 -20.81 -8.98
CA LEU A 454 19.65 -20.65 -9.65
C LEU A 454 19.78 -21.58 -10.86
N GLN A 455 19.36 -22.85 -10.74
CA GLN A 455 19.42 -23.83 -11.82
C GLN A 455 18.44 -23.56 -12.95
N TYR A 456 17.37 -22.79 -12.72
CA TYR A 456 16.46 -22.27 -13.74
C TYR A 456 16.88 -20.91 -14.29
N GLY A 457 18.05 -20.39 -13.87
CA GLY A 457 18.62 -19.17 -14.40
C GLY A 457 18.19 -17.88 -13.70
N VAL A 458 17.61 -17.97 -12.49
CA VAL A 458 17.39 -16.77 -11.68
C VAL A 458 18.75 -16.21 -11.26
N PRO A 459 19.08 -14.95 -11.58
CA PRO A 459 20.36 -14.34 -11.23
C PRO A 459 20.57 -14.29 -9.71
N LEU A 460 21.83 -14.51 -9.26
CA LEU A 460 22.18 -14.42 -7.84
C LEU A 460 21.86 -13.02 -7.27
N GLU A 461 22.06 -11.97 -8.06
CA GLU A 461 21.76 -10.59 -7.72
C GLU A 461 20.32 -10.41 -7.22
N THR A 462 19.38 -11.11 -7.84
CA THR A 462 17.95 -11.07 -7.45
C THR A 462 17.75 -11.56 -6.01
N PHE A 463 18.45 -12.62 -5.62
CA PHE A 463 18.40 -13.13 -4.25
C PHE A 463 19.12 -12.19 -3.28
N VAL A 464 20.30 -11.68 -3.66
CA VAL A 464 21.07 -10.74 -2.85
C VAL A 464 20.28 -9.48 -2.55
N GLU A 465 19.66 -8.85 -3.53
CA GLU A 465 18.81 -7.67 -3.35
C GLU A 465 17.62 -7.90 -2.41
N LYS A 466 17.06 -9.10 -2.42
CA LYS A 466 15.86 -9.43 -1.61
C LYS A 466 16.20 -9.84 -0.18
N PHE A 467 17.34 -10.48 0.05
CA PHE A 467 17.65 -11.09 1.35
C PHE A 467 18.73 -10.36 2.15
N THR A 468 19.51 -9.45 1.54
CA THR A 468 20.37 -8.53 2.29
C THR A 468 19.52 -7.48 3.02
N ASN A 469 19.98 -7.07 4.20
CA ASN A 469 19.29 -6.16 5.12
C ASN A 469 17.95 -6.70 5.69
N LEU A 470 17.62 -7.96 5.47
CA LEU A 470 16.47 -8.61 6.08
C LEU A 470 16.73 -8.78 7.58
N ARG A 471 15.85 -8.20 8.43
CA ARG A 471 16.09 -8.11 9.88
C ARG A 471 15.19 -9.07 10.66
N PHE A 472 15.84 -10.02 11.34
CA PHE A 472 15.21 -10.92 12.35
C PHE A 472 16.31 -11.61 13.19
N GLU A 473 15.96 -12.16 14.33
CA GLU A 473 16.88 -12.85 15.21
C GLU A 473 17.17 -14.30 14.75
N PRO A 474 18.41 -14.78 14.92
CA PRO A 474 19.56 -14.09 15.53
C PRO A 474 20.20 -13.07 14.61
N SER A 475 20.58 -11.93 15.17
CA SER A 475 21.26 -10.81 14.53
C SER A 475 22.43 -10.36 15.40
N GLY A 476 23.41 -9.67 14.83
CA GLY A 476 24.53 -9.13 15.60
C GLY A 476 25.90 -9.35 14.98
N MET A 477 26.91 -9.46 15.83
CA MET A 477 28.30 -9.67 15.38
C MET A 477 28.49 -11.05 14.77
N THR A 478 29.35 -11.11 13.76
CA THR A 478 29.74 -12.34 13.09
C THR A 478 31.24 -12.60 13.31
N ASP A 479 31.68 -13.83 13.04
CA ASP A 479 33.09 -14.24 13.00
C ASP A 479 33.76 -13.97 11.65
N ASP A 480 33.02 -13.43 10.67
CA ASP A 480 33.52 -13.13 9.32
C ASP A 480 34.16 -11.73 9.27
N PRO A 481 35.44 -11.57 8.89
CA PRO A 481 36.13 -10.29 8.80
C PRO A 481 35.53 -9.37 7.72
N ASP A 482 34.94 -9.94 6.68
CA ASP A 482 34.28 -9.20 5.60
C ASP A 482 32.87 -8.68 6.00
N ILE A 483 32.20 -9.37 6.93
CA ILE A 483 30.82 -9.06 7.34
C ILE A 483 30.74 -9.02 8.86
N ARG A 484 31.25 -7.98 9.48
CA ARG A 484 31.36 -7.91 10.95
C ARG A 484 30.02 -7.88 11.70
N ILE A 485 28.98 -7.38 11.08
CA ILE A 485 27.63 -7.29 11.65
C ILE A 485 26.62 -7.71 10.59
N ALA A 486 25.70 -8.59 10.97
CA ALA A 486 24.58 -8.99 10.13
C ALA A 486 23.23 -8.73 10.81
N GLN A 487 22.24 -8.32 10.04
CA GLN A 487 20.88 -8.04 10.53
C GLN A 487 20.08 -9.33 10.77
N SER A 488 20.53 -10.45 10.18
CA SER A 488 20.00 -11.80 10.37
C SER A 488 20.95 -12.81 9.75
N MET A 489 20.71 -14.10 9.97
CA MET A 489 21.45 -15.16 9.26
C MET A 489 21.28 -15.07 7.73
N MET A 490 20.10 -14.69 7.23
CA MET A 490 19.88 -14.50 5.78
C MET A 490 20.69 -13.33 5.24
N ASP A 491 20.73 -12.21 5.94
CA ASP A 491 21.56 -11.06 5.59
C ASP A 491 23.04 -11.47 5.48
N TYR A 492 23.54 -12.24 6.43
CA TYR A 492 24.91 -12.78 6.38
C TYR A 492 25.14 -13.67 5.15
N ILE A 493 24.29 -14.69 4.97
CA ILE A 493 24.42 -15.68 3.90
C ILE A 493 24.47 -15.00 2.53
N PHE A 494 23.55 -14.11 2.24
CA PHE A 494 23.49 -13.47 0.92
C PHE A 494 24.56 -12.39 0.72
N ARG A 495 25.05 -11.75 1.78
CA ARG A 495 26.28 -10.92 1.70
C ARG A 495 27.51 -11.77 1.40
N ARG A 496 27.67 -12.93 2.03
CA ARG A 496 28.80 -13.83 1.79
C ARG A 496 28.76 -14.40 0.36
N LEU A 497 27.59 -14.88 -0.10
CA LEU A 497 27.41 -15.34 -1.48
C LEU A 497 27.68 -14.24 -2.50
N ALA A 498 27.31 -12.99 -2.21
CA ALA A 498 27.62 -11.87 -3.10
C ALA A 498 29.12 -11.59 -3.17
N LEU A 499 29.84 -11.63 -2.04
CA LEU A 499 31.30 -11.47 -2.00
C LEU A 499 32.02 -12.58 -2.73
N ASP A 500 31.51 -13.82 -2.66
CA ASP A 500 32.17 -15.00 -3.26
C ASP A 500 31.89 -15.15 -4.76
N TYR A 501 30.72 -14.73 -5.26
CA TYR A 501 30.24 -15.08 -6.59
C TYR A 501 29.86 -13.90 -7.50
N LEU A 502 29.72 -12.66 -6.97
CA LEU A 502 29.37 -11.51 -7.79
C LEU A 502 30.62 -10.68 -8.15
N PRO A 503 30.70 -10.17 -9.40
CA PRO A 503 31.75 -9.24 -9.81
C PRO A 503 31.76 -7.97 -8.96
N PHE A 504 32.93 -7.37 -8.79
CA PHE A 504 33.12 -6.13 -8.02
C PHE A 504 32.14 -5.03 -8.44
N ALA A 505 31.96 -4.80 -9.74
CA ALA A 505 31.05 -3.78 -10.25
C ALA A 505 29.59 -3.97 -9.79
N THR A 506 29.13 -5.24 -9.75
CA THR A 506 27.76 -5.57 -9.32
C THR A 506 27.59 -5.38 -7.81
N ARG A 507 28.51 -5.93 -6.99
CA ARG A 507 28.39 -5.85 -5.53
C ARG A 507 28.69 -4.45 -4.98
N SER A 508 29.53 -3.64 -5.66
CA SER A 508 29.77 -2.25 -5.30
C SER A 508 28.55 -1.36 -5.53
N SER A 509 27.73 -1.64 -6.57
CA SER A 509 26.48 -0.90 -6.81
C SER A 509 25.45 -1.06 -5.69
N ILE A 510 25.55 -2.14 -4.90
CA ILE A 510 24.70 -2.41 -3.73
C ILE A 510 25.43 -2.19 -2.40
N GLY A 511 26.64 -1.59 -2.43
CA GLY A 511 27.41 -1.22 -1.26
C GLY A 511 28.08 -2.38 -0.51
N LEU A 512 28.36 -3.50 -1.18
CA LEU A 512 29.01 -4.67 -0.59
C LEU A 512 30.51 -4.73 -0.94
N TYR A 513 31.33 -4.60 0.10
CA TYR A 513 32.79 -4.58 -0.02
C TYR A 513 33.43 -5.54 0.96
N SER A 514 34.52 -6.19 0.54
CA SER A 514 35.36 -7.01 1.42
C SER A 514 36.15 -6.16 2.43
N ALA A 515 36.71 -6.75 3.45
CA ALA A 515 37.57 -6.05 4.43
C ALA A 515 38.78 -5.40 3.76
N ALA A 516 39.40 -6.08 2.79
CA ALA A 516 40.55 -5.60 2.04
C ALA A 516 40.20 -4.37 1.17
N GLU A 517 39.03 -4.39 0.54
CA GLU A 517 38.54 -3.25 -0.25
C GLU A 517 38.22 -2.03 0.62
N ARG A 518 37.62 -2.26 1.80
CA ARG A 518 37.40 -1.18 2.78
C ARG A 518 38.71 -0.59 3.32
N ALA A 519 39.70 -1.43 3.62
CA ALA A 519 41.02 -0.96 4.06
C ALA A 519 41.68 -0.11 2.98
N ARG A 520 41.64 -0.57 1.72
CA ARG A 520 42.18 0.19 0.58
C ARG A 520 41.45 1.51 0.36
N ALA A 521 40.11 1.55 0.49
CA ALA A 521 39.37 2.78 0.38
C ALA A 521 39.72 3.81 1.45
N LEU A 522 40.11 3.38 2.65
CA LEU A 522 40.61 4.28 3.71
C LEU A 522 41.97 4.89 3.35
N GLU A 523 42.81 4.17 2.58
CA GLU A 523 44.13 4.64 2.16
C GLU A 523 44.09 5.51 0.89
N THR A 524 43.24 5.14 -0.08
CA THR A 524 43.19 5.75 -1.42
C THR A 524 42.03 6.72 -1.64
N GLY A 525 41.03 6.71 -0.77
CA GLY A 525 39.79 7.48 -0.91
C GLY A 525 38.76 6.88 -1.88
N GLU A 526 39.09 5.78 -2.55
CA GLU A 526 38.20 5.14 -3.54
C GLU A 526 38.10 3.62 -3.32
N TYR A 527 36.89 3.07 -3.53
CA TYR A 527 36.67 1.63 -3.51
C TYR A 527 37.16 1.02 -4.83
N THR A 528 38.20 0.21 -4.78
CA THR A 528 38.74 -0.51 -5.92
C THR A 528 38.82 -2.02 -5.61
N GLU A 529 38.71 -2.87 -6.63
CA GLU A 529 38.81 -4.30 -6.49
C GLU A 529 40.13 -4.70 -5.85
N ALA A 530 40.08 -5.48 -4.78
CA ALA A 530 41.30 -6.03 -4.13
C ALA A 530 41.55 -7.40 -4.71
N ALA A 531 42.84 -7.73 -4.96
CA ALA A 531 43.22 -9.08 -5.32
C ALA A 531 42.85 -10.06 -4.19
N PRO A 532 42.42 -11.31 -4.52
CA PRO A 532 42.17 -12.33 -3.50
C PRO A 532 43.42 -12.52 -2.63
N VAL A 533 43.26 -12.49 -1.32
CA VAL A 533 44.32 -12.83 -0.38
C VAL A 533 44.44 -14.35 -0.42
N GLU A 534 45.62 -14.89 -0.79
CA GLU A 534 45.85 -16.34 -0.78
C GLU A 534 45.71 -16.88 0.65
N ALA A 535 45.12 -18.07 0.80
CA ALA A 535 44.77 -18.67 2.09
C ALA A 535 45.97 -18.89 3.03
N ASP A 536 47.18 -18.93 2.52
CA ASP A 536 48.42 -19.11 3.29
C ASP A 536 48.84 -17.90 4.15
N GLU A 537 48.30 -16.71 3.89
CA GLU A 537 48.61 -15.52 4.71
C GLU A 537 47.72 -15.42 5.97
N PHE A 538 46.59 -16.10 6.00
CA PHE A 538 45.68 -16.11 7.18
C PHE A 538 46.22 -17.00 8.32
N GLU A 539 46.98 -18.04 8.05
CA GLU A 539 47.57 -18.88 9.10
C GLU A 539 48.69 -18.17 9.88
N ARG A 540 49.34 -17.16 9.31
CA ARG A 540 50.42 -16.41 9.98
C ARG A 540 49.94 -15.33 10.95
N ILE A 541 48.68 -14.96 10.91
CA ILE A 541 48.10 -13.95 11.82
C ILE A 541 47.44 -14.62 13.04
N SER A 542 47.31 -15.94 13.06
CA SER A 542 46.65 -16.74 14.09
C SER A 542 47.61 -17.38 15.10
N GLU A 543 48.79 -16.81 15.37
CA GLU A 543 49.56 -17.25 16.52
C GLU A 543 48.81 -16.86 17.82
N PRO A 544 48.56 -17.81 18.74
CA PRO A 544 47.82 -17.51 19.96
C PRO A 544 48.66 -16.59 20.85
N VAL A 545 48.14 -15.38 21.07
CA VAL A 545 48.66 -14.51 22.14
C VAL A 545 48.51 -15.27 23.46
N ALA A 546 49.65 -15.49 24.15
CA ALA A 546 49.69 -16.18 25.42
C ALA A 546 48.63 -15.62 26.40
N VAL A 547 47.75 -16.49 26.84
CA VAL A 547 46.73 -16.18 27.83
C VAL A 547 47.42 -15.84 29.15
N VAL A 548 47.42 -14.56 29.51
CA VAL A 548 47.77 -14.11 30.85
C VAL A 548 46.67 -14.61 31.78
N ALA A 549 47.02 -15.40 32.78
CA ALA A 549 46.09 -15.97 33.76
C ALA A 549 45.25 -14.87 34.44
N PRO A 550 43.97 -15.11 34.62
CA PRO A 550 43.07 -14.09 35.23
C PRO A 550 43.44 -13.86 36.70
N VAL A 551 43.68 -12.61 37.02
CA VAL A 551 43.80 -12.13 38.40
C VAL A 551 42.42 -12.31 39.08
N ALA A 552 42.41 -13.03 40.20
CA ALA A 552 41.21 -13.28 40.97
C ALA A 552 40.58 -11.98 41.50
N VAL A 553 39.36 -11.69 41.11
CA VAL A 553 38.53 -10.64 41.68
C VAL A 553 37.84 -11.21 42.92
N PRO A 554 37.84 -10.50 44.09
CA PRO A 554 37.19 -11.02 45.30
C PRO A 554 35.66 -11.06 45.14
N LYS A 555 35.03 -12.16 45.58
CA LYS A 555 33.58 -12.34 45.63
C LYS A 555 32.95 -11.28 46.53
N PRO A 556 31.84 -10.66 46.08
CA PRO A 556 30.98 -9.90 46.99
C PRO A 556 30.20 -10.85 47.94
N ALA A 557 30.03 -10.43 49.19
CA ALA A 557 29.34 -11.15 50.23
C ALA A 557 27.86 -11.44 49.93
N ASP A 558 27.40 -12.63 50.32
CA ASP A 558 26.03 -13.11 50.22
C ASP A 558 25.06 -12.21 50.97
N THR A 559 24.21 -11.50 50.25
CA THR A 559 22.98 -10.94 50.80
C THR A 559 21.83 -11.89 50.42
N LYS A 560 21.31 -12.60 51.38
CA LYS A 560 20.14 -13.48 51.23
C LYS A 560 18.94 -12.65 50.82
N ILE A 561 18.52 -12.74 49.54
CA ILE A 561 17.20 -12.35 49.11
C ILE A 561 16.34 -13.63 49.14
N SER A 562 15.30 -13.60 49.96
CA SER A 562 14.30 -14.64 50.11
C SER A 562 13.66 -14.92 48.76
N SER A 563 13.90 -16.12 48.21
CA SER A 563 13.25 -16.61 46.98
C SER A 563 11.82 -17.01 47.31
N ALA A 564 10.86 -16.30 46.71
CA ALA A 564 9.51 -16.83 46.54
C ALA A 564 9.56 -18.06 45.57
N PRO A 565 8.80 -19.11 45.82
CA PRO A 565 8.83 -20.31 44.99
C PRO A 565 8.36 -20.00 43.57
N ALA A 566 9.14 -20.42 42.60
CA ALA A 566 8.76 -20.36 41.17
C ALA A 566 7.54 -21.27 40.90
N PRO A 567 6.53 -20.83 40.17
CA PRO A 567 5.41 -21.67 39.78
C PRO A 567 5.88 -22.71 38.75
N SER A 568 5.68 -23.98 39.06
CA SER A 568 6.03 -25.13 38.24
C SER A 568 4.96 -25.51 37.21
N GLN A 569 4.24 -24.56 36.63
CA GLN A 569 3.29 -24.79 35.55
C GLN A 569 3.77 -24.07 34.30
N GLY A 570 4.18 -24.85 33.28
CA GLY A 570 4.45 -24.33 31.95
C GLY A 570 3.15 -23.86 31.30
N TYR A 571 3.09 -22.60 30.92
CA TYR A 571 1.96 -22.03 30.17
C TYR A 571 2.13 -22.39 28.69
N GLY A 572 1.03 -22.78 28.02
CA GLY A 572 1.05 -23.17 26.60
C GLY A 572 1.13 -21.99 25.63
N SER A 573 0.81 -20.76 26.11
CA SER A 573 0.85 -19.55 25.28
C SER A 573 1.13 -18.30 26.13
N SER A 574 1.55 -17.23 25.45
CA SER A 574 1.74 -15.91 26.09
C SER A 574 0.42 -15.33 26.63
N THR A 575 -0.71 -15.69 26.04
CA THR A 575 -2.05 -15.31 26.52
C THR A 575 -2.36 -15.94 27.87
N GLU A 576 -2.09 -17.24 28.04
CA GLU A 576 -2.27 -17.94 29.31
C GLU A 576 -1.33 -17.40 30.42
N LEU A 577 -0.09 -17.05 30.04
CA LEU A 577 0.84 -16.42 30.96
C LEU A 577 0.35 -15.03 31.41
N MET A 578 -0.16 -14.21 30.49
CA MET A 578 -0.70 -12.88 30.80
C MET A 578 -1.97 -12.96 31.66
N GLU A 579 -2.85 -13.93 31.41
CA GLU A 579 -4.03 -14.16 32.25
C GLU A 579 -3.65 -14.55 33.67
N ALA A 580 -2.64 -15.41 33.82
CA ALA A 580 -2.13 -15.81 35.13
C ALA A 580 -1.47 -14.64 35.87
N MET A 581 -0.80 -13.72 35.17
CA MET A 581 -0.16 -12.55 35.76
C MET A 581 -1.15 -11.41 36.09
N SER A 582 -2.17 -11.21 35.26
CA SER A 582 -3.12 -10.09 35.39
C SER A 582 -4.38 -10.46 36.17
N GLY A 583 -4.70 -11.74 36.30
CA GLY A 583 -5.94 -12.23 36.92
C GLY A 583 -7.20 -11.98 36.06
N ILE A 584 -7.05 -11.51 34.82
CA ILE A 584 -8.15 -11.20 33.89
C ILE A 584 -8.17 -12.28 32.84
N GLN A 585 -9.27 -13.04 32.74
CA GLN A 585 -9.47 -14.00 31.65
C GLN A 585 -9.81 -13.28 30.34
N THR A 586 -9.15 -13.67 29.24
CA THR A 586 -9.44 -13.16 27.91
C THR A 586 -10.39 -14.12 27.15
N ASP A 587 -11.21 -13.59 26.26
CA ASP A 587 -12.11 -14.38 25.40
C ASP A 587 -11.39 -15.02 24.19
N ALA A 588 -10.06 -15.18 24.27
CA ALA A 588 -9.28 -15.75 23.19
C ALA A 588 -9.66 -17.23 22.95
N PRO A 589 -9.94 -17.65 21.72
CA PRO A 589 -10.34 -19.02 21.42
C PRO A 589 -9.21 -20.02 21.60
N LEU A 590 -9.57 -21.26 21.87
CA LEU A 590 -8.63 -22.38 21.86
C LEU A 590 -8.34 -22.81 20.42
N CYS A 591 -7.08 -23.13 20.14
CA CYS A 591 -6.68 -23.65 18.84
C CYS A 591 -7.34 -25.00 18.56
N MET A 592 -8.05 -25.12 17.44
CA MET A 592 -8.75 -26.34 17.04
C MET A 592 -7.79 -27.52 16.76
N THR A 593 -6.50 -27.24 16.55
CA THR A 593 -5.49 -28.27 16.20
C THR A 593 -4.75 -28.79 17.43
N CYS A 594 -4.37 -27.93 18.39
CA CYS A 594 -3.53 -28.33 19.51
C CYS A 594 -4.10 -27.96 20.90
N GLY A 595 -5.27 -27.31 20.97
CA GLY A 595 -5.97 -26.98 22.22
C GLY A 595 -5.35 -25.84 23.02
N VAL A 596 -4.27 -25.21 22.55
CA VAL A 596 -3.60 -24.08 23.22
C VAL A 596 -4.40 -22.80 23.00
N LYS A 597 -4.52 -21.96 24.04
CA LYS A 597 -5.23 -20.70 23.93
C LYS A 597 -4.49 -19.75 22.97
N MET A 598 -5.19 -19.24 21.98
CA MET A 598 -4.57 -18.48 20.88
C MET A 598 -4.27 -17.04 21.32
N ARG A 599 -3.26 -16.42 20.68
CA ARG A 599 -2.92 -15.01 20.88
C ARG A 599 -3.54 -14.16 19.78
N MET A 600 -4.09 -13.01 20.14
CA MET A 600 -4.58 -12.03 19.17
C MET A 600 -3.40 -11.43 18.38
N SER A 601 -3.53 -11.37 17.06
CA SER A 601 -2.55 -10.79 16.14
C SER A 601 -3.30 -10.01 15.06
N GLY A 602 -3.42 -8.70 15.26
CA GLY A 602 -4.30 -7.85 14.45
C GLY A 602 -5.77 -8.22 14.67
N ALA A 603 -6.52 -8.44 13.58
CA ALA A 603 -7.93 -8.87 13.63
C ALA A 603 -8.10 -10.40 13.77
N CYS A 604 -7.02 -11.17 13.85
CA CYS A 604 -7.02 -12.64 13.88
C CYS A 604 -6.37 -13.18 15.14
N TYR A 605 -6.61 -14.47 15.42
CA TYR A 605 -5.92 -15.20 16.47
C TYR A 605 -4.87 -16.14 15.88
N VAL A 606 -3.68 -16.18 16.48
CA VAL A 606 -2.58 -17.06 16.10
C VAL A 606 -2.27 -18.01 17.25
N CYS A 607 -2.12 -19.29 16.96
CA CYS A 607 -1.68 -20.28 17.93
C CYS A 607 -0.17 -20.27 18.04
N GLU A 608 0.37 -19.97 19.21
CA GLU A 608 1.82 -20.01 19.47
C GLU A 608 2.37 -21.43 19.55
N GLY A 609 1.51 -22.43 19.82
CA GLY A 609 1.91 -23.83 19.92
C GLY A 609 2.08 -24.53 18.56
N CYS A 610 1.24 -24.23 17.57
CA CYS A 610 1.27 -24.92 16.26
C CYS A 610 1.22 -24.00 15.05
N GLY A 611 1.22 -22.66 15.24
CA GLY A 611 1.21 -21.67 14.16
C GLY A 611 -0.13 -21.52 13.42
N ASN A 612 -1.17 -22.25 13.82
CA ASN A 612 -2.48 -22.18 13.16
C ASN A 612 -3.16 -20.83 13.43
N THR A 613 -3.96 -20.34 12.46
CA THR A 613 -4.66 -19.04 12.56
C THR A 613 -6.16 -19.22 12.50
N SER A 614 -6.92 -18.33 13.15
CA SER A 614 -8.40 -18.34 13.16
C SER A 614 -9.00 -17.72 11.89
N GLY A 615 -8.40 -17.92 10.73
CA GLY A 615 -8.98 -17.57 9.44
C GLY A 615 -9.25 -16.08 9.22
N CYS A 616 -8.20 -15.34 8.95
CA CYS A 616 -8.28 -14.13 8.12
C CYS A 616 -7.47 -14.42 6.85
N SER A 617 -8.17 -14.70 5.78
CA SER A 617 -7.59 -14.77 4.43
C SER A 617 -7.35 -13.37 3.89
#